data_652ec80e0d3ee66c70323479a0ea9aab
#
_entry.id   652ec80e0d3ee66c70323479a0ea9aab
#
_cell.length_a   1.000
_cell.length_b   1.000
_cell.length_c   1.000
_cell.angle_alpha   90.00
_cell.angle_beta   90.00
_cell.angle_gamma   90.00
#
_symmetry.space_group_name_H-M   'P 1'
#
loop_
_entity.id
_entity.type
_entity.pdbx_description
1 polymer ?
#
loop_
_entity_poly.entity_id
_entity_poly.type
_entity_poly.pdbx_seq_one_letter_code
_entity_poly.pdbx_strand_id
1 'polypeptide(L)'
;MPHISVLKPEEASLEVKVIYEEFYRRMAFPSAPNFIMTQGHSSTVTRGTWEAVRNVLVLGEIPRWMKEMMFVAISNDRQCRYCSAAHTACCRMLGGSPGLLEQIVRNVNDLPDPKLRDMILFALKCSRHPQKLVENDFEQLRGHGLKQSEILEIIAMAAFAVYANIIADATAMSADEMFDTV
;
A
#
# COMPACT_ATOMS: atom_id res chain seq x y z
N MET A 1 18.12 3.26 -14.77
CA MET A 1 18.25 1.80 -14.56
C MET A 1 18.01 1.51 -13.09
N PRO A 2 17.38 0.39 -12.73
CA PRO A 2 17.21 -0.01 -11.33
C PRO A 2 18.56 -0.17 -10.62
N HIS A 3 18.60 0.19 -9.34
CA HIS A 3 19.80 -0.04 -8.51
C HIS A 3 19.92 -1.50 -8.04
N ILE A 4 18.77 -2.18 -7.90
CA ILE A 4 18.68 -3.61 -7.63
C ILE A 4 17.79 -4.20 -8.73
N SER A 5 18.31 -5.22 -9.44
CA SER A 5 17.57 -5.90 -10.48
C SER A 5 16.43 -6.74 -9.91
N VAL A 6 15.41 -7.01 -10.71
CA VAL A 6 14.41 -8.04 -10.37
C VAL A 6 15.05 -9.42 -10.43
N LEU A 7 14.77 -10.26 -9.44
CA LEU A 7 15.11 -11.69 -9.47
C LEU A 7 13.93 -12.45 -10.05
N LYS A 8 14.11 -12.92 -11.29
CA LYS A 8 13.05 -13.65 -11.99
C LYS A 8 12.75 -15.00 -11.32
N PRO A 9 11.54 -15.55 -11.49
CA PRO A 9 11.18 -16.84 -10.88
C PRO A 9 12.14 -17.98 -11.25
N GLU A 10 12.71 -17.97 -12.48
CA GLU A 10 13.64 -19.00 -12.94
C GLU A 10 14.93 -19.03 -12.13
N GLU A 11 15.37 -17.86 -11.66
CA GLU A 11 16.63 -17.64 -10.93
C GLU A 11 16.47 -17.74 -9.41
N ALA A 12 15.22 -17.63 -8.92
CA ALA A 12 14.92 -17.59 -7.51
C ALA A 12 15.05 -18.96 -6.83
N SER A 13 15.37 -18.98 -5.53
CA SER A 13 15.31 -20.20 -4.72
C SER A 13 13.87 -20.74 -4.62
N LEU A 14 13.73 -22.02 -4.28
CA LEU A 14 12.39 -22.62 -4.11
C LEU A 14 11.54 -21.87 -3.07
N GLU A 15 12.14 -21.47 -1.98
CA GLU A 15 11.46 -20.68 -0.92
C GLU A 15 10.90 -19.37 -1.48
N VAL A 16 11.70 -18.63 -2.24
CA VAL A 16 11.29 -17.35 -2.84
C VAL A 16 10.22 -17.54 -3.90
N LYS A 17 10.32 -18.61 -4.72
CA LYS A 17 9.28 -18.97 -5.70
C LYS A 17 7.92 -19.18 -5.07
N VAL A 18 7.88 -19.90 -3.95
CA VAL A 18 6.63 -20.12 -3.18
C VAL A 18 6.02 -18.78 -2.73
N ILE A 19 6.86 -17.87 -2.22
CA ILE A 19 6.37 -16.54 -1.79
C ILE A 19 5.82 -15.74 -2.98
N TYR A 20 6.51 -15.76 -4.14
CA TYR A 20 6.01 -15.09 -5.35
C TYR A 20 4.64 -15.63 -5.76
N GLU A 21 4.49 -16.96 -5.74
CA GLU A 21 3.24 -17.62 -6.12
C GLU A 21 2.10 -17.28 -5.16
N GLU A 22 2.34 -17.33 -3.86
CA GLU A 22 1.36 -16.92 -2.85
C GLU A 22 0.96 -15.45 -3.02
N PHE A 23 1.95 -14.56 -3.26
CA PHE A 23 1.74 -13.14 -3.43
C PHE A 23 0.80 -12.85 -4.61
N TYR A 24 1.17 -13.25 -5.84
CA TYR A 24 0.37 -12.90 -7.00
C TYR A 24 -1.01 -13.54 -7.00
N ARG A 25 -1.14 -14.78 -6.50
CA ARG A 25 -2.44 -15.44 -6.35
C ARG A 25 -3.34 -14.70 -5.37
N ARG A 26 -2.80 -14.29 -4.22
CA ARG A 26 -3.58 -13.60 -3.19
C ARG A 26 -3.98 -12.19 -3.62
N MET A 27 -3.12 -11.52 -4.37
CA MET A 27 -3.38 -10.18 -4.89
C MET A 27 -4.26 -10.19 -6.15
N ALA A 28 -4.52 -11.35 -6.74
CA ALA A 28 -5.19 -11.54 -8.03
C ALA A 28 -4.43 -10.89 -9.20
N PHE A 29 -3.10 -10.94 -9.16
CA PHE A 29 -2.25 -10.47 -10.24
C PHE A 29 -1.94 -11.61 -11.23
N PRO A 30 -1.64 -11.30 -12.50
CA PRO A 30 -1.27 -12.32 -13.49
C PRO A 30 0.10 -12.95 -13.21
N SER A 31 0.99 -12.24 -12.52
CA SER A 31 2.35 -12.67 -12.16
C SER A 31 2.86 -11.91 -10.93
N ALA A 32 4.01 -12.31 -10.40
CA ALA A 32 4.67 -11.57 -9.33
C ALA A 32 5.14 -10.19 -9.84
N PRO A 33 4.79 -9.08 -9.17
CA PRO A 33 5.24 -7.76 -9.56
C PRO A 33 6.71 -7.52 -9.21
N ASN A 34 7.31 -6.51 -9.85
CA ASN A 34 8.68 -6.10 -9.60
C ASN A 34 8.95 -5.81 -8.12
N PHE A 35 7.94 -5.31 -7.39
CA PHE A 35 8.05 -5.06 -5.96
C PHE A 35 8.50 -6.28 -5.15
N ILE A 36 7.88 -7.44 -5.36
CA ILE A 36 8.27 -8.64 -4.62
C ILE A 36 9.49 -9.32 -5.26
N MET A 37 9.63 -9.24 -6.60
CA MET A 37 10.76 -9.83 -7.31
C MET A 37 12.10 -9.14 -7.03
N THR A 38 12.11 -7.81 -6.87
CA THR A 38 13.33 -7.08 -6.48
C THR A 38 13.81 -7.50 -5.09
N GLN A 39 12.90 -7.81 -4.18
CA GLN A 39 13.23 -8.27 -2.83
C GLN A 39 13.67 -9.74 -2.78
N GLY A 40 13.47 -10.50 -3.85
CA GLY A 40 13.81 -11.93 -3.95
C GLY A 40 15.28 -12.27 -3.72
N HIS A 41 16.18 -11.29 -3.85
CA HIS A 41 17.59 -11.44 -3.48
C HIS A 41 17.82 -11.72 -1.98
N SER A 42 16.80 -11.47 -1.14
CA SER A 42 16.82 -11.82 0.28
C SER A 42 15.51 -12.52 0.67
N SER A 43 15.54 -13.83 0.86
CA SER A 43 14.36 -14.60 1.26
C SER A 43 13.73 -14.09 2.55
N THR A 44 14.57 -13.62 3.49
CA THR A 44 14.10 -13.03 4.76
C THR A 44 13.31 -11.74 4.54
N VAL A 45 13.81 -10.83 3.70
CA VAL A 45 13.11 -9.58 3.37
C VAL A 45 11.83 -9.88 2.61
N THR A 46 11.89 -10.75 1.60
CA THR A 46 10.74 -11.16 0.78
C THR A 46 9.63 -11.74 1.65
N ARG A 47 9.96 -12.63 2.59
CA ARG A 47 9.01 -13.23 3.53
C ARG A 47 8.40 -12.18 4.46
N GLY A 48 9.24 -11.32 5.08
CA GLY A 48 8.76 -10.26 5.97
C GLY A 48 7.82 -9.29 5.25
N THR A 49 8.13 -8.92 4.02
CA THR A 49 7.25 -8.07 3.20
C THR A 49 5.95 -8.80 2.87
N TRP A 50 6.01 -10.07 2.47
CA TRP A 50 4.79 -10.84 2.17
C TRP A 50 3.87 -10.96 3.39
N GLU A 51 4.44 -11.25 4.57
CA GLU A 51 3.66 -11.30 5.80
C GLU A 51 3.01 -9.94 6.13
N ALA A 52 3.73 -8.84 5.92
CA ALA A 52 3.17 -7.51 6.10
C ALA A 52 2.04 -7.21 5.09
N VAL A 53 2.22 -7.51 3.80
CA VAL A 53 1.16 -7.38 2.78
C VAL A 53 -0.07 -8.18 3.19
N ARG A 54 0.12 -9.45 3.55
CA ARG A 54 -0.99 -10.34 3.87
C ARG A 54 -1.76 -9.86 5.10
N ASN A 55 -1.07 -9.50 6.19
CA ASN A 55 -1.70 -9.23 7.48
C ASN A 55 -2.11 -7.76 7.65
N VAL A 56 -1.38 -6.81 7.07
CA VAL A 56 -1.65 -5.38 7.22
C VAL A 56 -2.54 -4.84 6.10
N LEU A 57 -2.24 -5.19 4.84
CA LEU A 57 -2.98 -4.65 3.68
C LEU A 57 -4.22 -5.48 3.34
N VAL A 58 -4.09 -6.82 3.28
CA VAL A 58 -5.15 -7.69 2.74
C VAL A 58 -6.17 -8.09 3.78
N LEU A 59 -5.72 -8.46 4.98
CA LEU A 59 -6.57 -8.91 6.09
C LEU A 59 -6.90 -7.75 7.04
N GLY A 60 -7.79 -8.01 7.99
CA GLY A 60 -8.17 -7.09 9.06
C GLY A 60 -9.62 -6.67 9.03
N GLU A 61 -10.00 -5.74 9.91
CA GLU A 61 -11.37 -5.23 10.05
C GLU A 61 -11.67 -4.12 9.03
N ILE A 62 -10.66 -3.30 8.66
CA ILE A 62 -10.82 -2.27 7.63
C ILE A 62 -10.83 -2.93 6.24
N PRO A 63 -11.84 -2.66 5.41
CA PRO A 63 -11.91 -3.19 4.05
C PRO A 63 -10.65 -2.86 3.23
N ARG A 64 -10.15 -3.85 2.48
CA ARG A 64 -8.92 -3.69 1.69
C ARG A 64 -8.97 -2.47 0.77
N TRP A 65 -10.09 -2.20 0.09
CA TRP A 65 -10.20 -1.05 -0.81
C TRP A 65 -9.93 0.30 -0.13
N MET A 66 -10.33 0.46 1.16
CA MET A 66 -10.00 1.66 1.94
C MET A 66 -8.50 1.74 2.25
N LYS A 67 -7.88 0.60 2.57
CA LYS A 67 -6.42 0.53 2.80
C LYS A 67 -5.63 0.87 1.54
N GLU A 68 -6.07 0.38 0.37
CA GLU A 68 -5.46 0.73 -0.92
C GLU A 68 -5.58 2.25 -1.20
N MET A 69 -6.70 2.88 -0.90
CA MET A 69 -6.88 4.33 -1.04
C MET A 69 -5.95 5.14 -0.12
N MET A 70 -5.76 4.70 1.13
CA MET A 70 -4.78 5.30 2.04
C MET A 70 -3.36 5.14 1.48
N PHE A 71 -3.07 3.99 0.87
CA PHE A 71 -1.78 3.74 0.24
C PHE A 71 -1.54 4.68 -0.95
N VAL A 72 -2.55 4.87 -1.82
CA VAL A 72 -2.49 5.84 -2.93
C VAL A 72 -2.19 7.25 -2.39
N ALA A 73 -2.93 7.70 -1.37
CA ALA A 73 -2.73 9.02 -0.78
C ALA A 73 -1.31 9.22 -0.24
N ILE A 74 -0.80 8.24 0.52
CA ILE A 74 0.55 8.29 1.10
C ILE A 74 1.62 8.25 0.01
N SER A 75 1.46 7.37 -0.98
CA SER A 75 2.43 7.23 -2.06
C SER A 75 2.48 8.47 -2.97
N ASN A 76 1.32 9.10 -3.21
CA ASN A 76 1.25 10.37 -3.94
C ASN A 76 1.93 11.50 -3.14
N ASP A 77 1.66 11.60 -1.85
CA ASP A 77 2.29 12.58 -0.95
C ASP A 77 3.82 12.45 -0.91
N ARG A 78 4.31 11.22 -0.88
CA ARG A 78 5.73 10.88 -0.89
C ARG A 78 6.37 10.88 -2.29
N GLN A 79 5.57 11.12 -3.34
CA GLN A 79 6.00 11.13 -4.74
C GLN A 79 6.58 9.78 -5.23
N CYS A 80 6.21 8.67 -4.59
CA CYS A 80 6.60 7.33 -5.03
C CYS A 80 5.73 6.89 -6.21
N ARG A 81 6.27 7.05 -7.43
CA ARG A 81 5.54 6.77 -8.68
C ARG A 81 5.12 5.31 -8.80
N TYR A 82 6.04 4.38 -8.48
CA TYR A 82 5.76 2.96 -8.54
C TYR A 82 4.56 2.57 -7.67
N CYS A 83 4.61 2.93 -6.38
CA CYS A 83 3.55 2.57 -5.44
C CYS A 83 2.22 3.28 -5.77
N SER A 84 2.26 4.55 -6.22
CA SER A 84 1.05 5.25 -6.66
C SER A 84 0.37 4.52 -7.81
N ALA A 85 1.11 4.09 -8.84
CA ALA A 85 0.56 3.35 -9.99
C ALA A 85 -0.01 2.00 -9.55
N ALA A 86 0.77 1.19 -8.81
CA ALA A 86 0.38 -0.14 -8.35
C ALA A 86 -0.90 -0.11 -7.50
N HIS A 87 -0.97 0.77 -6.50
CA HIS A 87 -2.14 0.84 -5.61
C HIS A 87 -3.34 1.52 -6.25
N THR A 88 -3.15 2.43 -7.23
CA THR A 88 -4.24 2.94 -8.07
C THR A 88 -4.86 1.80 -8.89
N ALA A 89 -4.05 0.94 -9.51
CA ALA A 89 -4.52 -0.25 -10.21
C ALA A 89 -5.28 -1.19 -9.26
N CYS A 90 -4.73 -1.46 -8.06
CA CYS A 90 -5.43 -2.26 -7.03
C CYS A 90 -6.79 -1.67 -6.65
N CYS A 91 -6.88 -0.34 -6.46
CA CYS A 91 -8.15 0.31 -6.17
C CYS A 91 -9.18 0.07 -7.29
N ARG A 92 -8.78 0.21 -8.56
CA ARG A 92 -9.65 -0.03 -9.72
C ARG A 92 -10.09 -1.49 -9.80
N MET A 93 -9.19 -2.45 -9.59
CA MET A 93 -9.50 -3.88 -9.52
C MET A 93 -10.53 -4.21 -8.43
N LEU A 94 -10.55 -3.44 -7.35
CA LEU A 94 -11.49 -3.57 -6.23
C LEU A 94 -12.79 -2.75 -6.42
N GLY A 95 -13.00 -2.16 -7.60
CA GLY A 95 -14.19 -1.39 -7.93
C GLY A 95 -14.14 0.08 -7.52
N GLY A 96 -12.96 0.61 -7.20
CA GLY A 96 -12.77 2.03 -6.92
C GLY A 96 -13.09 2.90 -8.13
N SER A 97 -13.92 3.95 -7.94
CA SER A 97 -14.26 4.84 -9.05
C SER A 97 -13.07 5.74 -9.42
N PRO A 98 -12.82 5.98 -10.74
CA PRO A 98 -11.76 6.88 -11.19
C PRO A 98 -11.85 8.29 -10.57
N GLY A 99 -13.05 8.86 -10.48
CA GLY A 99 -13.27 10.19 -9.92
C GLY A 99 -12.89 10.29 -8.43
N LEU A 100 -13.10 9.23 -7.65
CA LEU A 100 -12.70 9.17 -6.24
C LEU A 100 -11.16 9.15 -6.11
N LEU A 101 -10.49 8.36 -6.96
CA LEU A 101 -9.02 8.30 -6.98
C LEU A 101 -8.39 9.62 -7.41
N GLU A 102 -8.95 10.29 -8.40
CA GLU A 102 -8.53 11.63 -8.82
C GLU A 102 -8.67 12.65 -7.69
N GLN A 103 -9.76 12.59 -6.91
CA GLN A 103 -9.95 13.45 -5.74
C GLN A 103 -8.89 13.19 -4.67
N ILE A 104 -8.58 11.93 -4.36
CA ILE A 104 -7.53 11.56 -3.39
C ILE A 104 -6.18 12.16 -3.80
N VAL A 105 -5.83 12.04 -5.08
CA VAL A 105 -4.55 12.57 -5.59
C VAL A 105 -4.54 14.11 -5.61
N ARG A 106 -5.67 14.74 -5.96
CA ARG A 106 -5.77 16.20 -6.05
C ARG A 106 -5.88 16.88 -4.70
N ASN A 107 -6.84 16.46 -3.89
CA ASN A 107 -7.08 17.03 -2.55
C ASN A 107 -8.01 16.14 -1.73
N VAL A 108 -7.46 15.46 -0.74
CA VAL A 108 -8.22 14.56 0.17
C VAL A 108 -9.36 15.30 0.89
N ASN A 109 -9.22 16.61 1.16
CA ASN A 109 -10.26 17.38 1.86
C ASN A 109 -11.56 17.51 1.05
N ASP A 110 -11.52 17.31 -0.25
CA ASP A 110 -12.69 17.38 -1.14
C ASP A 110 -13.48 16.06 -1.20
N LEU A 111 -13.04 15.01 -0.49
CA LEU A 111 -13.74 13.74 -0.45
C LEU A 111 -15.13 13.87 0.19
N PRO A 112 -16.20 13.37 -0.46
CA PRO A 112 -17.58 13.53 0.00
C PRO A 112 -17.89 12.68 1.23
N ASP A 113 -17.27 11.51 1.38
CA ASP A 113 -17.42 10.66 2.58
C ASP A 113 -16.51 11.16 3.70
N PRO A 114 -17.08 11.72 4.80
CA PRO A 114 -16.29 12.27 5.89
C PRO A 114 -15.49 11.19 6.63
N LYS A 115 -16.02 9.96 6.75
CA LYS A 115 -15.30 8.87 7.40
C LYS A 115 -14.04 8.49 6.61
N LEU A 116 -14.18 8.26 5.30
CA LEU A 116 -13.05 7.92 4.44
C LEU A 116 -12.02 9.05 4.40
N ARG A 117 -12.48 10.31 4.28
CA ARG A 117 -11.62 11.49 4.31
C ARG A 117 -10.77 11.54 5.55
N ASP A 118 -11.40 11.43 6.72
CA ASP A 118 -10.73 11.57 8.01
C ASP A 118 -9.76 10.39 8.28
N MET A 119 -10.10 9.17 7.83
CA MET A 119 -9.19 8.01 7.85
C MET A 119 -7.95 8.26 6.99
N ILE A 120 -8.10 8.79 5.77
CA ILE A 120 -6.96 9.09 4.89
C ILE A 120 -6.12 10.24 5.46
N LEU A 121 -6.72 11.30 5.97
CA LEU A 121 -6.00 12.42 6.61
C LEU A 121 -5.22 11.96 7.83
N PHE A 122 -5.79 11.08 8.66
CA PHE A 122 -5.09 10.47 9.78
C PHE A 122 -3.90 9.62 9.31
N ALA A 123 -4.08 8.77 8.29
CA ALA A 123 -3.02 7.96 7.72
C ALA A 123 -1.87 8.83 7.14
N LEU A 124 -2.21 9.93 6.47
CA LEU A 124 -1.23 10.92 5.99
C LEU A 124 -0.47 11.57 7.15
N LYS A 125 -1.15 11.92 8.25
CA LYS A 125 -0.49 12.48 9.44
C LYS A 125 0.43 11.44 10.09
N CYS A 126 0.02 10.16 10.17
CA CYS A 126 0.87 9.06 10.62
C CYS A 126 2.15 8.93 9.78
N SER A 127 2.04 8.99 8.45
CA SER A 127 3.18 8.82 7.55
C SER A 127 4.17 9.98 7.56
N ARG A 128 3.69 11.21 7.83
CA ARG A 128 4.49 12.45 7.81
C ARG A 128 5.09 12.79 9.15
N HIS A 129 4.26 12.78 10.18
CA HIS A 129 4.56 13.34 11.50
C HIS A 129 3.87 12.56 12.63
N PRO A 130 4.15 11.25 12.84
CA PRO A 130 3.46 10.46 13.86
C PRO A 130 3.57 11.03 15.26
N GLN A 131 4.67 11.73 15.57
CA GLN A 131 4.89 12.39 16.86
C GLN A 131 4.01 13.63 17.08
N LYS A 132 3.29 14.11 16.05
CA LYS A 132 2.35 15.25 16.14
C LYS A 132 0.89 14.80 16.26
N LEU A 133 0.63 13.51 16.35
CA LEU A 133 -0.70 13.01 16.66
C LEU A 133 -1.09 13.44 18.06
N VAL A 134 -2.34 13.90 18.20
CA VAL A 134 -2.93 14.31 19.47
C VAL A 134 -4.25 13.58 19.69
N GLU A 135 -4.76 13.57 20.93
CA GLU A 135 -5.98 12.84 21.28
C GLU A 135 -7.17 13.16 20.36
N ASN A 136 -7.30 14.42 19.97
CA ASN A 136 -8.38 14.85 19.05
C ASN A 136 -8.35 14.12 17.69
N ASP A 137 -7.19 13.72 17.17
CA ASP A 137 -7.09 12.93 15.93
C ASP A 137 -7.75 11.55 16.10
N PHE A 138 -7.59 10.95 17.28
CA PHE A 138 -8.19 9.65 17.62
C PHE A 138 -9.69 9.79 17.93
N GLU A 139 -10.10 10.84 18.64
CA GLU A 139 -11.50 11.12 18.94
C GLU A 139 -12.32 11.31 17.67
N GLN A 140 -11.78 11.97 16.66
CA GLN A 140 -12.42 12.14 15.36
C GLN A 140 -12.71 10.76 14.69
N LEU A 141 -11.75 9.84 14.69
CA LEU A 141 -11.95 8.50 14.16
C LEU A 141 -12.95 7.69 15.00
N ARG A 142 -12.87 7.77 16.33
CA ARG A 142 -13.87 7.14 17.21
C ARG A 142 -15.27 7.70 16.98
N GLY A 143 -15.40 9.00 16.69
CA GLY A 143 -16.65 9.65 16.31
C GLY A 143 -17.29 9.07 15.05
N HIS A 144 -16.50 8.53 14.13
CA HIS A 144 -16.96 7.75 12.97
C HIS A 144 -17.25 6.27 13.30
N GLY A 145 -17.17 5.88 14.58
CA GLY A 145 -17.43 4.51 15.04
C GLY A 145 -16.28 3.54 14.86
N LEU A 146 -15.03 4.03 14.59
CA LEU A 146 -13.88 3.16 14.52
C LEU A 146 -13.47 2.65 15.90
N LYS A 147 -13.19 1.35 15.98
CA LYS A 147 -12.63 0.71 17.16
C LYS A 147 -11.13 0.98 17.26
N GLN A 148 -10.55 0.71 18.43
CA GLN A 148 -9.10 0.82 18.62
C GLN A 148 -8.31 -0.12 17.70
N SER A 149 -8.83 -1.33 17.41
CA SER A 149 -8.24 -2.26 16.46
C SER A 149 -8.16 -1.68 15.04
N GLU A 150 -9.25 -1.05 14.56
CA GLU A 150 -9.30 -0.42 13.25
C GLU A 150 -8.35 0.78 13.16
N ILE A 151 -8.27 1.60 14.21
CA ILE A 151 -7.32 2.73 14.27
C ILE A 151 -5.87 2.21 14.24
N LEU A 152 -5.57 1.13 14.96
CA LEU A 152 -4.24 0.50 14.92
C LEU A 152 -3.92 -0.06 13.53
N GLU A 153 -4.92 -0.61 12.81
CA GLU A 153 -4.73 -1.03 11.41
C GLU A 153 -4.38 0.13 10.48
N ILE A 154 -4.99 1.32 10.67
CA ILE A 154 -4.63 2.51 9.89
C ILE A 154 -3.18 2.92 10.15
N ILE A 155 -2.74 2.92 11.41
CA ILE A 155 -1.36 3.24 11.78
C ILE A 155 -0.38 2.24 11.16
N ALA A 156 -0.66 0.94 11.28
CA ALA A 156 0.17 -0.11 10.70
C ALA A 156 0.23 -0.01 9.18
N MET A 157 -0.93 0.28 8.53
CA MET A 157 -1.04 0.49 7.08
C MET A 157 -0.20 1.70 6.63
N ALA A 158 -0.26 2.82 7.36
CA ALA A 158 0.53 4.01 7.04
C ALA A 158 2.04 3.74 7.16
N ALA A 159 2.47 3.03 8.20
CA ALA A 159 3.86 2.62 8.38
C ALA A 159 4.31 1.67 7.26
N PHE A 160 3.46 0.71 6.87
CA PHE A 160 3.76 -0.21 5.79
C PHE A 160 3.84 0.50 4.42
N ALA A 161 2.98 1.49 4.15
CA ALA A 161 3.08 2.29 2.93
C ALA A 161 4.42 3.03 2.85
N VAL A 162 4.88 3.62 3.95
CA VAL A 162 6.21 4.27 4.00
C VAL A 162 7.34 3.27 3.76
N TYR A 163 7.28 2.08 4.38
CA TYR A 163 8.22 0.99 4.14
C TYR A 163 8.30 0.63 2.65
N ALA A 164 7.15 0.40 2.02
CA ALA A 164 7.09 0.00 0.62
C ALA A 164 7.58 1.11 -0.33
N ASN A 165 7.25 2.38 -0.04
CA ASN A 165 7.74 3.52 -0.82
C ASN A 165 9.29 3.61 -0.74
N ILE A 166 9.87 3.42 0.45
CA ILE A 166 11.33 3.41 0.63
C ILE A 166 11.97 2.30 -0.21
N ILE A 167 11.42 1.08 -0.18
CA ILE A 167 11.93 -0.04 -0.99
C ILE A 167 11.88 0.30 -2.48
N ALA A 168 10.74 0.79 -2.97
CA ALA A 168 10.55 1.10 -4.39
C ALA A 168 11.50 2.22 -4.86
N ASP A 169 11.58 3.32 -4.11
CA ASP A 169 12.36 4.49 -4.50
C ASP A 169 13.86 4.24 -4.35
N ALA A 170 14.30 3.63 -3.23
CA ALA A 170 15.72 3.33 -2.98
C ALA A 170 16.29 2.32 -3.99
N THR A 171 15.48 1.44 -4.54
CA THR A 171 15.91 0.48 -5.57
C THR A 171 15.78 1.03 -6.99
N ALA A 172 15.22 2.24 -7.17
CA ALA A 172 14.85 2.81 -8.47
C ALA A 172 14.01 1.83 -9.30
N MET A 173 12.97 1.28 -8.66
CA MET A 173 12.15 0.20 -9.19
C MET A 173 11.45 0.60 -10.49
N SER A 174 11.54 -0.25 -11.51
CA SER A 174 10.82 -0.05 -12.77
C SER A 174 9.32 -0.32 -12.59
N ALA A 175 8.48 0.42 -13.33
CA ALA A 175 7.06 0.14 -13.38
C ALA A 175 6.77 -1.29 -13.89
N ASP A 176 5.64 -1.84 -13.47
CA ASP A 176 5.09 -3.07 -14.03
C ASP A 176 4.03 -2.73 -15.08
N GLU A 177 4.17 -3.25 -16.28
CA GLU A 177 3.20 -3.06 -17.37
C GLU A 177 1.77 -3.49 -16.99
N MET A 178 1.64 -4.46 -16.07
CA MET A 178 0.33 -4.92 -15.59
C MET A 178 -0.47 -3.85 -14.86
N PHE A 179 0.17 -2.78 -14.37
CA PHE A 179 -0.52 -1.68 -13.68
C PHE A 179 -0.94 -0.55 -14.62
N ASP A 180 -0.43 -0.53 -15.86
CA ASP A 180 -0.79 0.49 -16.87
C ASP A 180 -2.12 0.16 -17.59
N THR A 181 -2.57 -1.09 -17.52
CA THR A 181 -3.72 -1.62 -18.27
C THR A 181 -5.03 -1.70 -17.49
N VAL A 182 -5.04 -1.24 -16.24
CA VAL A 182 -6.21 -1.31 -15.33
C VAL A 182 -6.88 0.05 -15.15
#